data_83bb1d5046f94ee4fdf2daf252526496
#
_entry.id   83bb1d5046f94ee4fdf2daf252526496
#
_cell.length_a   1.000
_cell.length_b   1.000
_cell.length_c   1.000
_cell.angle_alpha   90.00
_cell.angle_beta   90.00
_cell.angle_gamma   90.00
#
_symmetry.space_group_name_H-M   'P 1'
#
loop_
_entity.id
_entity.type
_entity.pdbx_description
1 polymer ?
#
loop_
_entity_poly.entity_id
_entity_poly.type
_entity_poly.pdbx_seq_one_letter_code
_entity_poly.pdbx_strand_id
1 'polypeptide(L)'
;MTSNATPDDRPLTLAPLDEKVDHVRGSPGGHLIIEYGDYECPYSRQAFHAIEHVEQQLGGNMRFAFRHFPLTTIHPHALAAAAAAEAAALQDQFWDMHELLFHRQKALEDGDLLGYAAQLGLDVAAFDRDRVSDAVVERIRRDVDSGVASGQVLGTPTLFIDGTVHRGGYDPPTLLAALASRRGAAHGSGGATGGASAGSKAAENR
;
A
#
# COMPACT_ATOMS: atom_id res chain seq x y z
N MET A 1 22.61 34.68 17.91
CA MET A 1 22.98 33.91 16.72
C MET A 1 21.97 32.77 16.65
N THR A 2 20.89 32.97 15.93
CA THR A 2 19.81 31.99 15.73
C THR A 2 20.22 31.12 14.55
N SER A 3 20.51 29.86 14.84
CA SER A 3 20.78 28.83 13.84
C SER A 3 19.50 28.57 13.06
N ASN A 4 19.45 29.02 11.82
CA ASN A 4 18.42 28.66 10.85
C ASN A 4 18.72 27.23 10.40
N ALA A 5 18.09 26.24 10.99
CA ALA A 5 18.10 24.88 10.45
C ALA A 5 17.37 24.92 9.10
N THR A 6 18.08 24.68 8.03
CA THR A 6 17.53 24.42 6.70
C THR A 6 16.57 23.25 6.78
N PRO A 7 15.39 23.30 6.09
CA PRO A 7 14.55 22.11 5.95
C PRO A 7 15.36 20.98 5.37
N ASP A 8 15.18 19.80 5.95
CA ASP A 8 15.85 18.56 5.55
C ASP A 8 15.66 18.32 4.03
N ASP A 9 16.73 18.45 3.28
CA ASP A 9 16.77 18.39 1.82
C ASP A 9 16.80 16.92 1.31
N ARG A 10 16.27 15.98 2.14
CA ARG A 10 16.13 14.58 1.74
C ARG A 10 15.08 14.46 0.63
N PRO A 11 15.40 13.72 -0.46
CA PRO A 11 14.43 13.50 -1.51
C PRO A 11 13.19 12.83 -0.92
N LEU A 12 12.02 13.40 -1.22
CA LEU A 12 10.71 12.87 -0.83
C LEU A 12 10.51 11.52 -1.53
N THR A 13 10.74 10.43 -0.81
CA THR A 13 10.65 9.07 -1.36
C THR A 13 9.66 8.24 -0.56
N LEU A 14 8.94 7.38 -1.27
CA LEU A 14 8.10 6.36 -0.64
C LEU A 14 8.98 5.48 0.26
N ALA A 15 8.58 5.29 1.51
CA ALA A 15 9.22 4.31 2.39
C ALA A 15 9.12 2.92 1.75
N PRO A 16 10.25 2.18 1.64
CA PRO A 16 10.25 0.86 1.04
C PRO A 16 9.34 -0.09 1.80
N LEU A 17 8.88 -1.15 1.12
CA LEU A 17 8.12 -2.21 1.75
C LEU A 17 8.98 -2.92 2.81
N ASP A 18 8.44 -3.08 4.01
CA ASP A 18 9.04 -3.85 5.10
C ASP A 18 8.07 -4.96 5.54
N GLU A 19 8.30 -6.18 5.07
CA GLU A 19 7.44 -7.33 5.35
C GLU A 19 7.31 -7.70 6.84
N LYS A 20 8.18 -7.18 7.68
CA LYS A 20 8.10 -7.40 9.13
C LYS A 20 7.09 -6.50 9.81
N VAL A 21 6.68 -5.44 9.12
CA VAL A 21 5.82 -4.39 9.68
C VAL A 21 4.62 -4.10 8.80
N ASP A 22 4.79 -4.11 7.48
CA ASP A 22 3.69 -3.85 6.54
C ASP A 22 2.76 -5.06 6.42
N HIS A 23 1.47 -4.83 6.37
CA HIS A 23 0.51 -5.88 6.01
C HIS A 23 0.58 -6.12 4.51
N VAL A 24 1.04 -7.30 4.15
CA VAL A 24 1.31 -7.68 2.75
C VAL A 24 0.59 -8.97 2.41
N ARG A 25 -0.07 -9.01 1.26
CA ARG A 25 -0.64 -10.24 0.67
C ARG A 25 -0.23 -10.39 -0.78
N GLY A 26 -0.42 -11.59 -1.34
CA GLY A 26 -0.03 -11.92 -2.70
C GLY A 26 1.39 -12.49 -2.83
N SER A 27 1.87 -12.68 -4.06
CA SER A 27 3.08 -13.42 -4.34
C SER A 27 4.32 -12.53 -4.45
N PRO A 28 5.45 -12.91 -3.84
CA PRO A 28 6.72 -12.25 -4.09
C PRO A 28 7.08 -12.30 -5.59
N GLY A 29 7.54 -11.18 -6.16
CA GLY A 29 7.91 -11.08 -7.58
C GLY A 29 6.80 -10.62 -8.52
N GLY A 30 5.56 -10.49 -8.04
CA GLY A 30 4.48 -9.80 -8.75
C GLY A 30 4.61 -8.27 -8.69
N HIS A 31 3.77 -7.56 -9.42
CA HIS A 31 3.65 -6.11 -9.30
C HIS A 31 3.27 -5.72 -7.87
N LEU A 32 3.95 -4.74 -7.31
CA LEU A 32 3.67 -4.24 -5.97
C LEU A 32 2.74 -3.04 -6.03
N ILE A 33 1.57 -3.14 -5.40
CA ILE A 33 0.71 -2.00 -5.08
C ILE A 33 0.81 -1.72 -3.58
N ILE A 34 1.16 -0.49 -3.21
CA ILE A 34 1.05 0.01 -1.83
C ILE A 34 -0.06 1.03 -1.81
N GLU A 35 -1.08 0.81 -0.97
CA GLU A 35 -2.15 1.76 -0.73
C GLU A 35 -1.95 2.45 0.62
N TYR A 36 -2.04 3.77 0.63
CA TYR A 36 -2.35 4.54 1.83
C TYR A 36 -3.85 4.77 1.85
N GLY A 37 -4.54 4.12 2.77
CA GLY A 37 -5.99 4.03 2.78
C GLY A 37 -6.62 4.41 4.11
N ASP A 38 -7.91 4.69 4.05
CA ASP A 38 -8.77 5.08 5.17
C ASP A 38 -10.08 4.30 5.08
N TYR A 39 -10.40 3.54 6.11
CA TYR A 39 -11.58 2.66 6.13
C TYR A 39 -12.91 3.41 6.03
N GLU A 40 -12.97 4.68 6.40
CA GLU A 40 -14.18 5.50 6.29
C GLU A 40 -14.25 6.29 4.97
N CYS A 41 -13.15 6.36 4.20
CA CYS A 41 -13.10 7.06 2.93
C CYS A 41 -13.83 6.29 1.81
N PRO A 42 -14.86 6.87 1.16
CA PRO A 42 -15.61 6.18 0.10
C PRO A 42 -14.74 5.86 -1.14
N TYR A 43 -13.70 6.66 -1.38
CA TYR A 43 -12.77 6.41 -2.48
C TYR A 43 -11.79 5.27 -2.15
N SER A 44 -11.36 5.11 -0.89
CA SER A 44 -10.59 3.93 -0.47
C SER A 44 -11.40 2.65 -0.62
N ARG A 45 -12.70 2.68 -0.31
CA ARG A 45 -13.60 1.55 -0.59
C ARG A 45 -13.71 1.23 -2.08
N GLN A 46 -13.74 2.24 -2.93
CA GLN A 46 -13.74 2.04 -4.39
C GLN A 46 -12.44 1.39 -4.84
N ALA A 47 -11.29 1.85 -4.33
CA ALA A 47 -9.98 1.26 -4.61
C ALA A 47 -9.89 -0.19 -4.11
N PHE A 48 -10.39 -0.47 -2.89
CA PHE A 48 -10.46 -1.82 -2.33
C PHE A 48 -11.15 -2.80 -3.29
N HIS A 49 -12.36 -2.50 -3.78
CA HIS A 49 -13.06 -3.38 -4.72
C HIS A 49 -12.33 -3.52 -6.06
N ALA A 50 -11.68 -2.46 -6.53
CA ALA A 50 -10.91 -2.52 -7.76
C ALA A 50 -9.66 -3.39 -7.60
N ILE A 51 -8.98 -3.30 -6.45
CA ILE A 51 -7.80 -4.10 -6.13
C ILE A 51 -8.18 -5.58 -6.02
N GLU A 52 -9.28 -5.93 -5.34
CA GLU A 52 -9.79 -7.31 -5.29
C GLU A 52 -9.99 -7.88 -6.71
N HIS A 53 -10.60 -7.09 -7.60
CA HIS A 53 -10.81 -7.50 -8.98
C HIS A 53 -9.51 -7.69 -9.76
N VAL A 54 -8.55 -6.79 -9.58
CA VAL A 54 -7.22 -6.87 -10.20
C VAL A 54 -6.44 -8.08 -9.67
N GLU A 55 -6.50 -8.36 -8.36
CA GLU A 55 -5.90 -9.56 -7.76
C GLU A 55 -6.43 -10.84 -8.39
N GLN A 56 -7.76 -10.93 -8.55
CA GLN A 56 -8.40 -12.09 -9.19
C GLN A 56 -7.93 -12.29 -10.63
N GLN A 57 -7.76 -11.21 -11.40
CA GLN A 57 -7.32 -11.28 -12.80
C GLN A 57 -5.84 -11.61 -12.97
N LEU A 58 -4.99 -11.07 -12.10
CA LEU A 58 -3.54 -11.26 -12.18
C LEU A 58 -3.08 -12.52 -11.46
N GLY A 59 -3.92 -13.11 -10.61
CA GLY A 59 -3.55 -14.28 -9.81
C GLY A 59 -2.28 -14.02 -9.02
N GLY A 60 -1.33 -14.94 -9.03
CA GLY A 60 -0.07 -14.81 -8.30
C GLY A 60 0.91 -13.74 -8.81
N ASN A 61 0.55 -12.91 -9.79
CA ASN A 61 1.43 -11.87 -10.35
C ASN A 61 1.25 -10.50 -9.71
N MET A 62 0.59 -10.43 -8.57
CA MET A 62 0.39 -9.20 -7.83
C MET A 62 0.74 -9.39 -6.35
N ARG A 63 1.21 -8.32 -5.77
CA ARG A 63 1.48 -8.16 -4.34
C ARG A 63 0.85 -6.87 -3.88
N PHE A 64 0.11 -6.91 -2.78
CA PHE A 64 -0.59 -5.77 -2.24
C PHE A 64 -0.16 -5.51 -0.80
N ALA A 65 0.11 -4.24 -0.48
CA ALA A 65 0.38 -3.78 0.86
C ALA A 65 -0.58 -2.64 1.22
N PHE A 66 -1.11 -2.67 2.44
CA PHE A 66 -1.96 -1.62 2.97
C PHE A 66 -1.26 -0.87 4.11
N ARG A 67 -1.32 0.46 4.05
CA ARG A 67 -0.83 1.39 5.08
C ARG A 67 -1.95 2.31 5.51
N HIS A 68 -2.09 2.49 6.80
CA HIS A 68 -3.11 3.35 7.36
C HIS A 68 -2.83 4.83 7.11
N PHE A 69 -3.86 5.56 6.68
CA PHE A 69 -3.79 7.02 6.56
C PHE A 69 -5.17 7.62 6.93
N PRO A 70 -5.59 7.49 8.21
CA PRO A 70 -6.92 7.95 8.66
C PRO A 70 -7.03 9.48 8.63
N LEU A 71 -8.00 10.00 7.88
CA LEU A 71 -8.27 11.43 7.73
C LEU A 71 -9.23 11.92 8.82
N THR A 72 -8.78 11.91 10.06
CA THR A 72 -9.60 12.13 11.28
C THR A 72 -10.34 13.47 11.33
N THR A 73 -9.94 14.45 10.52
CA THR A 73 -10.63 15.75 10.42
C THR A 73 -11.95 15.70 9.66
N ILE A 74 -12.14 14.68 8.80
CA ILE A 74 -13.33 14.51 7.97
C ILE A 74 -13.98 13.14 8.14
N HIS A 75 -13.27 12.18 8.69
CA HIS A 75 -13.69 10.80 8.92
C HIS A 75 -13.53 10.45 10.41
N PRO A 76 -14.57 10.66 11.23
CA PRO A 76 -14.48 10.55 12.70
C PRO A 76 -14.18 9.13 13.20
N HIS A 77 -14.53 8.09 12.45
CA HIS A 77 -14.32 6.69 12.83
C HIS A 77 -13.05 6.08 12.21
N ALA A 78 -12.38 6.80 11.32
CA ALA A 78 -11.24 6.26 10.56
C ALA A 78 -10.10 5.74 11.45
N LEU A 79 -9.78 6.46 12.54
CA LEU A 79 -8.73 6.03 13.48
C LEU A 79 -9.14 4.79 14.26
N ALA A 80 -10.40 4.74 14.74
CA ALA A 80 -10.91 3.57 15.46
C ALA A 80 -10.95 2.33 14.56
N ALA A 81 -11.34 2.49 13.29
CA ALA A 81 -11.33 1.40 12.31
C ALA A 81 -9.90 0.92 11.99
N ALA A 82 -8.93 1.84 11.86
CA ALA A 82 -7.53 1.48 11.69
C ALA A 82 -7.00 0.71 12.91
N ALA A 83 -7.34 1.16 14.13
CA ALA A 83 -6.97 0.49 15.36
C ALA A 83 -7.61 -0.90 15.48
N ALA A 84 -8.83 -1.07 15.00
CA ALA A 84 -9.49 -2.38 14.95
C ALA A 84 -8.76 -3.35 14.01
N ALA A 85 -8.32 -2.89 12.84
CA ALA A 85 -7.55 -3.71 11.91
C ALA A 85 -6.21 -4.15 12.53
N GLU A 86 -5.50 -3.24 13.20
CA GLU A 86 -4.24 -3.56 13.87
C GLU A 86 -4.42 -4.47 15.09
N ALA A 87 -5.48 -4.29 15.87
CA ALA A 87 -5.79 -5.21 16.99
C ALA A 87 -6.14 -6.62 16.48
N ALA A 88 -6.82 -6.73 15.35
CA ALA A 88 -7.05 -8.01 14.68
C ALA A 88 -5.76 -8.62 14.13
N ALA A 89 -4.82 -7.79 13.66
CA ALA A 89 -3.50 -8.23 13.22
C ALA A 89 -2.70 -8.93 14.33
N LEU A 90 -2.83 -8.48 15.58
CA LEU A 90 -2.21 -9.13 16.74
C LEU A 90 -2.75 -10.54 17.01
N GLN A 91 -3.84 -10.91 16.34
CA GLN A 91 -4.46 -12.23 16.36
C GLN A 91 -4.48 -12.88 14.97
N ASP A 92 -3.55 -12.49 14.08
CA ASP A 92 -3.36 -13.01 12.73
C ASP A 92 -4.58 -12.83 11.77
N GLN A 93 -5.47 -11.86 12.06
CA GLN A 93 -6.72 -11.63 11.33
C GLN A 93 -6.80 -10.23 10.68
N PHE A 94 -5.64 -9.66 10.30
CA PHE A 94 -5.65 -8.34 9.67
C PHE A 94 -6.52 -8.28 8.43
N TRP A 95 -6.34 -9.19 7.49
CA TRP A 95 -7.01 -9.14 6.20
C TRP A 95 -8.52 -9.41 6.30
N ASP A 96 -8.93 -10.31 7.19
CA ASP A 96 -10.34 -10.58 7.43
C ASP A 96 -11.05 -9.36 8.04
N MET A 97 -10.41 -8.66 8.98
CA MET A 97 -10.92 -7.41 9.53
C MET A 97 -10.91 -6.30 8.48
N HIS A 98 -9.85 -6.16 7.68
CA HIS A 98 -9.73 -5.20 6.59
C HIS A 98 -10.90 -5.31 5.59
N GLU A 99 -11.23 -6.52 5.18
CA GLU A 99 -12.37 -6.79 4.29
C GLU A 99 -13.70 -6.42 4.94
N LEU A 100 -13.93 -6.81 6.20
CA LEU A 100 -15.15 -6.46 6.93
C LEU A 100 -15.34 -4.94 7.04
N LEU A 101 -14.28 -4.20 7.37
CA LEU A 101 -14.33 -2.75 7.53
C LEU A 101 -14.72 -2.04 6.22
N PHE A 102 -14.15 -2.45 5.07
CA PHE A 102 -14.53 -1.88 3.78
C PHE A 102 -15.93 -2.31 3.33
N HIS A 103 -16.31 -3.56 3.51
CA HIS A 103 -17.65 -4.03 3.17
C HIS A 103 -18.74 -3.37 4.02
N ARG A 104 -18.43 -3.07 5.27
CA ARG A 104 -19.37 -2.47 6.24
C ARG A 104 -19.00 -1.02 6.61
N GLN A 105 -18.47 -0.28 5.68
CA GLN A 105 -17.92 1.09 5.88
C GLN A 105 -18.90 2.09 6.57
N LYS A 106 -20.19 1.81 6.58
CA LYS A 106 -21.20 2.65 7.23
C LYS A 106 -21.47 2.28 8.69
N ALA A 107 -20.82 1.26 9.21
CA ALA A 107 -20.98 0.72 10.55
C ALA A 107 -19.58 0.54 11.16
N LEU A 108 -19.00 1.63 11.64
CA LEU A 108 -17.63 1.71 12.18
C LEU A 108 -17.62 2.26 13.62
N GLU A 109 -18.77 2.25 14.29
CA GLU A 109 -18.84 2.61 15.70
C GLU A 109 -18.24 1.51 16.58
N ASP A 110 -17.89 1.82 17.83
CA ASP A 110 -17.25 0.88 18.76
C ASP A 110 -18.00 -0.44 18.88
N GLY A 111 -19.34 -0.40 18.94
CA GLY A 111 -20.16 -1.61 19.01
C GLY A 111 -20.07 -2.47 17.76
N ASP A 112 -19.94 -1.85 16.59
CA ASP A 112 -19.77 -2.55 15.31
C ASP A 112 -18.41 -3.26 15.27
N LEU A 113 -17.34 -2.54 15.67
CA LEU A 113 -15.96 -3.05 15.67
C LEU A 113 -15.81 -4.26 16.60
N LEU A 114 -16.40 -4.20 17.81
CA LEU A 114 -16.45 -5.35 18.73
C LEU A 114 -17.26 -6.51 18.15
N GLY A 115 -18.36 -6.20 17.46
CA GLY A 115 -19.16 -7.19 16.75
C GLY A 115 -18.37 -7.91 15.64
N TYR A 116 -17.51 -7.19 14.92
CA TYR A 116 -16.64 -7.78 13.88
C TYR A 116 -15.57 -8.68 14.50
N ALA A 117 -14.96 -8.26 15.61
CA ALA A 117 -14.02 -9.09 16.34
C ALA A 117 -14.67 -10.43 16.78
N ALA A 118 -15.90 -10.36 17.32
CA ALA A 118 -16.66 -11.55 17.70
C ALA A 118 -17.00 -12.42 16.47
N GLN A 119 -17.42 -11.82 15.35
CA GLN A 119 -17.73 -12.51 14.09
C GLN A 119 -16.52 -13.25 13.54
N LEU A 120 -15.31 -12.69 13.66
CA LEU A 120 -14.04 -13.29 13.25
C LEU A 120 -13.53 -14.34 14.25
N GLY A 121 -14.20 -14.52 15.39
CA GLY A 121 -13.77 -15.48 16.43
C GLY A 121 -12.55 -15.04 17.23
N LEU A 122 -12.25 -13.73 17.25
CA LEU A 122 -11.16 -13.18 18.03
C LEU A 122 -11.44 -13.23 19.53
N ASP A 123 -10.42 -13.22 20.36
CA ASP A 123 -10.55 -12.86 21.77
C ASP A 123 -10.95 -11.38 21.85
N VAL A 124 -12.24 -11.13 22.02
CA VAL A 124 -12.82 -9.78 22.05
C VAL A 124 -12.26 -8.94 23.18
N ALA A 125 -11.94 -9.55 24.34
CA ALA A 125 -11.38 -8.82 25.45
C ALA A 125 -9.92 -8.41 25.21
N ALA A 126 -9.13 -9.26 24.55
CA ALA A 126 -7.80 -8.90 24.06
C ALA A 126 -7.89 -7.81 22.98
N PHE A 127 -8.72 -8.00 21.98
CA PHE A 127 -8.96 -7.03 20.92
C PHE A 127 -9.32 -5.64 21.46
N ASP A 128 -10.22 -5.54 22.43
CA ASP A 128 -10.65 -4.26 22.99
C ASP A 128 -9.53 -3.56 23.79
N ARG A 129 -8.68 -4.31 24.49
CA ARG A 129 -7.46 -3.76 25.12
C ARG A 129 -6.43 -3.32 24.10
N ASP A 130 -6.21 -4.13 23.07
CA ASP A 130 -5.11 -3.96 22.13
C ASP A 130 -5.36 -2.78 21.18
N ARG A 131 -6.61 -2.52 20.75
CA ARG A 131 -6.95 -1.40 19.87
C ARG A 131 -6.66 -0.01 20.47
N VAL A 132 -6.47 0.10 21.79
CA VAL A 132 -6.08 1.35 22.46
C VAL A 132 -4.64 1.32 22.98
N SER A 133 -3.88 0.28 22.67
CA SER A 133 -2.50 0.13 23.10
C SER A 133 -1.53 1.06 22.36
N ASP A 134 -0.44 1.42 23.05
CA ASP A 134 0.65 2.20 22.44
C ASP A 134 1.21 1.53 21.17
N ALA A 135 1.28 0.22 21.15
CA ALA A 135 1.79 -0.55 20.03
C ALA A 135 0.95 -0.35 18.76
N VAL A 136 -0.39 -0.40 18.89
CA VAL A 136 -1.32 -0.18 17.79
C VAL A 136 -1.29 1.28 17.33
N VAL A 137 -1.28 2.22 18.27
CA VAL A 137 -1.18 3.66 17.96
C VAL A 137 0.12 3.97 17.21
N GLU A 138 1.24 3.44 17.67
CA GLU A 138 2.55 3.65 17.04
C GLU A 138 2.62 3.02 15.65
N ARG A 139 2.00 1.86 15.46
CA ARG A 139 1.93 1.20 14.16
C ARG A 139 1.20 2.07 13.14
N ILE A 140 0.03 2.61 13.49
CA ILE A 140 -0.74 3.51 12.63
C ILE A 140 0.04 4.81 12.37
N ARG A 141 0.65 5.39 13.43
CA ARG A 141 1.46 6.61 13.32
C ARG A 141 2.62 6.44 12.34
N ARG A 142 3.31 5.30 12.39
CA ARG A 142 4.39 4.98 11.44
C ARG A 142 3.92 5.07 9.99
N ASP A 143 2.75 4.55 9.69
CA ASP A 143 2.21 4.59 8.32
C ASP A 143 1.87 6.02 7.90
N VAL A 144 1.20 6.78 8.77
CA VAL A 144 0.89 8.19 8.54
C VAL A 144 2.18 8.99 8.31
N ASP A 145 3.17 8.84 9.19
CA ASP A 145 4.45 9.53 9.10
C ASP A 145 5.18 9.19 7.78
N SER A 146 5.15 7.93 7.36
CA SER A 146 5.75 7.50 6.09
C SER A 146 5.05 8.12 4.88
N GLY A 147 3.72 8.22 4.93
CA GLY A 147 2.91 8.86 3.90
C GLY A 147 3.22 10.35 3.79
N VAL A 148 3.25 11.05 4.91
CA VAL A 148 3.60 12.48 5.00
C VAL A 148 5.02 12.71 4.50
N ALA A 149 5.99 11.91 4.95
CA ALA A 149 7.39 12.01 4.54
C ALA A 149 7.60 11.77 3.04
N SER A 150 6.72 11.03 2.38
CA SER A 150 6.77 10.83 0.93
C SER A 150 6.46 12.10 0.13
N GLY A 151 5.78 13.07 0.73
CA GLY A 151 5.29 14.28 0.07
C GLY A 151 4.27 14.04 -1.04
N GLN A 152 3.83 12.78 -1.24
CA GLN A 152 2.97 12.38 -2.34
C GLN A 152 1.58 11.89 -1.89
N VAL A 153 1.42 11.55 -0.60
CA VAL A 153 0.16 11.16 0.02
C VAL A 153 -0.56 12.41 0.48
N LEU A 154 -1.46 12.91 -0.36
CA LEU A 154 -2.23 14.14 -0.12
C LEU A 154 -3.67 13.85 0.31
N GLY A 155 -4.06 12.58 0.36
CA GLY A 155 -5.38 12.09 0.70
C GLY A 155 -5.50 10.60 0.44
N THR A 156 -6.69 10.06 0.64
CA THR A 156 -6.96 8.62 0.50
C THR A 156 -8.02 8.34 -0.57
N PRO A 157 -7.83 7.26 -1.33
CA PRO A 157 -6.64 6.43 -1.37
C PRO A 157 -5.49 7.11 -2.11
N THR A 158 -4.25 6.83 -1.71
CA THR A 158 -3.09 7.10 -2.56
C THR A 158 -2.41 5.76 -2.87
N LEU A 159 -2.34 5.41 -4.15
CA LEU A 159 -1.72 4.16 -4.60
C LEU A 159 -0.33 4.43 -5.16
N PHE A 160 0.61 3.55 -4.81
CA PHE A 160 1.92 3.46 -5.45
C PHE A 160 2.01 2.11 -6.16
N ILE A 161 2.34 2.14 -7.44
CA ILE A 161 2.53 0.94 -8.26
C ILE A 161 4.02 0.83 -8.59
N ASP A 162 4.66 -0.25 -8.17
CA ASP A 162 6.09 -0.48 -8.35
C ASP A 162 6.93 0.76 -7.93
N GLY A 163 6.60 1.33 -6.76
CA GLY A 163 7.30 2.47 -6.16
C GLY A 163 6.95 3.85 -6.74
N THR A 164 6.06 3.94 -7.74
CA THR A 164 5.66 5.23 -8.33
C THR A 164 4.20 5.52 -8.01
N VAL A 165 3.92 6.77 -7.60
CA VAL A 165 2.55 7.19 -7.32
C VAL A 165 1.66 7.06 -8.56
N HIS A 166 0.51 6.43 -8.37
CA HIS A 166 -0.54 6.33 -9.40
C HIS A 166 -1.41 7.59 -9.36
N ARG A 167 -1.56 8.25 -10.50
CA ARG A 167 -2.35 9.49 -10.65
C ARG A 167 -3.62 9.28 -11.47
N GLY A 168 -3.95 8.03 -11.79
CA GLY A 168 -5.15 7.65 -12.54
C GLY A 168 -6.36 7.37 -11.66
N GLY A 169 -7.43 6.88 -12.28
CA GLY A 169 -8.62 6.38 -11.59
C GLY A 169 -8.37 5.07 -10.83
N TYR A 170 -9.30 4.76 -9.93
CA TYR A 170 -9.24 3.54 -9.10
C TYR A 170 -10.15 2.44 -9.65
N ASP A 171 -10.52 2.50 -10.93
CA ASP A 171 -11.28 1.42 -11.57
C ASP A 171 -10.35 0.30 -12.08
N PRO A 172 -10.83 -0.96 -12.16
CA PRO A 172 -10.00 -2.08 -12.55
C PRO A 172 -9.30 -1.93 -13.90
N PRO A 173 -9.96 -1.45 -14.99
CA PRO A 173 -9.28 -1.25 -16.27
C PRO A 173 -8.11 -0.28 -16.19
N THR A 174 -8.26 0.83 -15.45
CA THR A 174 -7.21 1.83 -15.25
C THR A 174 -6.03 1.26 -14.47
N LEU A 175 -6.27 0.51 -13.40
CA LEU A 175 -5.21 -0.14 -12.61
C LEU A 175 -4.50 -1.22 -13.43
N LEU A 176 -5.21 -2.05 -14.18
CA LEU A 176 -4.61 -3.07 -15.05
C LEU A 176 -3.73 -2.44 -16.14
N ALA A 177 -4.18 -1.34 -16.75
CA ALA A 177 -3.39 -0.62 -17.75
C ALA A 177 -2.11 -0.03 -17.13
N ALA A 178 -2.19 0.52 -15.92
CA ALA A 178 -1.03 1.04 -15.19
C ALA A 178 -0.01 -0.05 -14.86
N LEU A 179 -0.45 -1.23 -14.46
CA LEU A 179 0.40 -2.40 -14.19
C LEU A 179 1.06 -2.93 -15.47
N ALA A 180 0.29 -3.04 -16.57
CA ALA A 180 0.80 -3.52 -17.86
C ALA A 180 1.89 -2.60 -18.44
N SER A 181 1.73 -1.27 -18.31
CA SER A 181 2.69 -0.30 -18.82
C SER A 181 4.07 -0.43 -18.17
N ARG A 182 4.14 -0.88 -16.92
CA ARG A 182 5.39 -1.06 -16.17
C ARG A 182 6.14 -2.32 -16.52
N ARG A 183 5.46 -3.40 -16.94
CA ARG A 183 6.11 -4.58 -17.52
C ARG A 183 6.91 -4.23 -18.77
N GLY A 184 6.39 -3.37 -19.64
CA GLY A 184 7.10 -2.92 -20.86
C GLY A 184 8.37 -2.14 -20.55
N ALA A 185 8.38 -1.29 -19.52
CA ALA A 185 9.53 -0.51 -19.13
C ALA A 185 10.67 -1.36 -18.53
N ALA A 186 10.35 -2.41 -17.78
CA ALA A 186 11.33 -3.31 -17.18
C ALA A 186 12.06 -4.20 -18.22
N HIS A 187 11.42 -4.50 -19.36
CA HIS A 187 12.01 -5.30 -20.44
C HIS A 187 12.71 -4.45 -21.51
N GLY A 188 12.48 -3.16 -21.57
CA GLY A 188 13.07 -2.25 -22.57
C GLY A 188 14.48 -1.73 -22.27
N SER A 189 14.98 -1.88 -21.04
CA SER A 189 16.28 -1.37 -20.63
C SER A 189 17.47 -2.35 -20.78
N GLY A 190 17.22 -3.54 -21.34
CA GLY A 190 18.22 -4.61 -21.46
C GLY A 190 18.82 -4.82 -22.87
N GLY A 191 18.51 -3.97 -23.84
CA GLY A 191 18.88 -4.27 -25.22
C GLY A 191 19.58 -3.13 -25.98
N ALA A 192 20.77 -2.71 -25.57
CA ALA A 192 21.65 -1.93 -26.45
C ALA A 192 23.09 -1.90 -25.91
N THR A 193 23.80 -3.02 -26.00
CA THR A 193 25.26 -2.97 -26.08
C THR A 193 25.72 -4.18 -26.88
N GLY A 194 26.35 -3.94 -27.96
CA GLY A 194 27.18 -4.97 -28.52
C GLY A 194 27.19 -5.07 -30.01
N GLY A 195 28.16 -4.41 -30.58
CA GLY A 195 28.89 -5.09 -31.56
C GLY A 195 29.01 -4.48 -32.93
N ALA A 196 29.64 -3.36 -33.02
CA ALA A 196 30.40 -3.04 -34.23
C ALA A 196 31.82 -3.49 -34.01
N SER A 197 32.26 -4.55 -34.62
CA SER A 197 33.67 -4.81 -34.86
C SER A 197 33.86 -5.09 -36.32
N ALA A 198 34.29 -4.08 -37.03
CA ALA A 198 34.90 -4.18 -38.34
C ALA A 198 36.27 -4.83 -38.20
N GLY A 199 36.48 -5.93 -38.86
CA GLY A 199 37.77 -6.55 -39.06
C GLY A 199 38.16 -6.48 -40.53
N SER A 200 39.00 -5.54 -40.83
CA SER A 200 39.63 -5.23 -42.13
C SER A 200 40.87 -6.10 -42.37
N LYS A 201 41.08 -6.49 -43.64
CA LYS A 201 42.35 -6.72 -44.33
C LYS A 201 43.20 -7.93 -43.92
N ALA A 202 43.94 -8.55 -44.83
CA ALA A 202 44.62 -8.18 -46.08
C ALA A 202 44.94 -9.49 -46.82
N ALA A 203 44.84 -9.61 -48.08
CA ALA A 203 45.78 -9.42 -49.14
C ALA A 203 47.22 -9.95 -48.90
N GLU A 204 47.62 -10.70 -49.82
CA GLU A 204 48.95 -10.89 -50.42
C GLU A 204 49.59 -12.26 -50.30
N ASN A 205 49.64 -12.87 -51.42
CA ASN A 205 50.79 -13.13 -52.27
C ASN A 205 51.44 -14.53 -52.15
N ARG A 206 51.45 -15.12 -53.26
CA ARG A 206 52.24 -16.14 -53.92
C ARG A 206 51.73 -17.57 -53.95
#